data_a204974e5d1a14b8e0f21819bb7703f0
#
_entry.id   a204974e5d1a14b8e0f21819bb7703f0
#
_cell.length_a   1.000
_cell.length_b   1.000
_cell.length_c   1.000
_cell.angle_alpha   90.00
_cell.angle_beta   90.00
_cell.angle_gamma   90.00
#
_symmetry.space_group_name_H-M   'P 1'
#
loop_
_entity.id
_entity.type
_entity.pdbx_description
1 polymer ?
#
loop_
_entity_poly.entity_id
_entity_poly.type
_entity_poly.pdbx_seq_one_letter_code
_entity_poly.pdbx_strand_id
1 'polypeptide(L)'
;MTRKFSFETLQLHAGQTVGDTKSRAVPIYQTTSFVFDDTEEAADLFALRKAGNIYTRITNPTTSVFEERINALEGGVGALAVASGMAAITYVFLTLAHAGDHIVSSKTVYGGSYNLFKLTLPRYGINTTFVDPDNFDEIEAAINENTKALFVETLGNPLANVADLEKWAEIAHKHKIPLVVDNTFATPYLINTFSHGVDIIVHSATKFIGGHGTSIGGVIVDSGKFDWEGSGKFPQLVEEDPSYHNLSYTRDVGPAAFITNVRTQLLRDTGAALSPFNAFLLLQGLETLSLRVERHIENTKKVIDFLANHPKVESVNYPGLENSKYYELAKKYLPKGAGSIFSFDVVGGEEAARKVIDSLEIFSNLANVADAKSLVVHPASTTHGQLSPEELDYTGITPSQIRLSIGLENADDLIEDLRLALENI
;
A
#
# COMPACT_ATOMS: atom_id res chain seq x y z
N MET A 1 11.07 0.66 -31.52
CA MET A 1 11.28 1.15 -30.14
C MET A 1 9.98 1.79 -29.69
N THR A 2 9.30 1.21 -28.73
CA THR A 2 8.10 1.80 -28.13
C THR A 2 8.54 3.02 -27.31
N ARG A 3 7.93 4.17 -27.56
CA ARG A 3 8.21 5.42 -26.84
C ARG A 3 7.91 5.23 -25.34
N LYS A 4 8.88 5.54 -24.48
CA LYS A 4 8.66 5.60 -23.03
C LYS A 4 8.02 6.95 -22.69
N PHE A 5 6.93 6.90 -21.91
CA PHE A 5 6.27 8.09 -21.38
C PHE A 5 6.69 8.34 -19.93
N SER A 6 6.68 9.61 -19.51
CA SER A 6 6.88 10.02 -18.12
C SER A 6 5.66 9.69 -17.26
N PHE A 7 5.85 9.70 -15.94
CA PHE A 7 4.84 9.38 -14.95
C PHE A 7 3.53 10.14 -15.17
N GLU A 8 3.61 11.47 -15.36
CA GLU A 8 2.46 12.36 -15.52
C GLU A 8 1.65 12.05 -16.80
N THR A 9 2.28 11.52 -17.83
CA THR A 9 1.60 11.04 -19.04
C THR A 9 0.97 9.67 -18.79
N LEU A 10 1.69 8.75 -18.12
CA LEU A 10 1.19 7.42 -17.81
C LEU A 10 -0.02 7.48 -16.87
N GLN A 11 -0.01 8.33 -15.84
CA GLN A 11 -1.15 8.45 -14.92
C GLN A 11 -2.45 8.89 -15.59
N LEU A 12 -2.36 9.55 -16.77
CA LEU A 12 -3.52 10.01 -17.54
C LEU A 12 -3.96 9.01 -18.63
N HIS A 13 -3.03 8.26 -19.22
CA HIS A 13 -3.28 7.55 -20.47
C HIS A 13 -3.08 6.03 -20.41
N ALA A 14 -2.26 5.52 -19.47
CA ALA A 14 -1.97 4.09 -19.44
C ALA A 14 -3.24 3.26 -19.19
N GLY A 15 -3.30 2.10 -19.84
CA GLY A 15 -4.39 1.13 -19.70
C GLY A 15 -5.69 1.51 -20.43
N GLN A 16 -5.82 2.73 -20.96
CA GLN A 16 -7.04 3.13 -21.68
C GLN A 16 -6.88 2.99 -23.20
N THR A 17 -7.69 2.11 -23.77
CA THR A 17 -7.88 2.04 -25.23
C THR A 17 -9.26 2.57 -25.57
N VAL A 18 -9.32 3.47 -26.56
CA VAL A 18 -10.61 3.99 -27.05
C VAL A 18 -11.35 2.89 -27.78
N GLY A 19 -12.50 2.48 -27.24
CA GLY A 19 -13.36 1.45 -27.81
C GLY A 19 -14.29 1.99 -28.93
N ASP A 20 -15.22 1.15 -29.37
CA ASP A 20 -16.14 1.42 -30.48
C ASP A 20 -17.02 2.65 -30.28
N THR A 21 -17.37 2.96 -29.03
CA THR A 21 -18.14 4.17 -28.68
C THR A 21 -17.34 5.46 -28.81
N LYS A 22 -16.03 5.38 -29.02
CA LYS A 22 -15.08 6.51 -29.06
C LYS A 22 -15.18 7.43 -27.84
N SER A 23 -15.56 6.89 -26.67
CA SER A 23 -15.64 7.65 -25.43
C SER A 23 -14.26 8.14 -25.02
N ARG A 24 -14.15 9.43 -24.67
CA ARG A 24 -12.91 10.03 -24.15
C ARG A 24 -12.63 9.61 -22.72
N ALA A 25 -13.66 9.59 -21.87
CA ALA A 25 -13.57 9.10 -20.51
C ALA A 25 -13.59 7.56 -20.49
N VAL A 26 -13.03 6.95 -19.44
CA VAL A 26 -13.16 5.50 -19.21
C VAL A 26 -14.63 5.19 -18.91
N PRO A 27 -15.32 4.35 -19.69
CA PRO A 27 -16.70 3.99 -19.41
C PRO A 27 -16.81 3.14 -18.13
N ILE A 28 -17.94 3.30 -17.42
CA ILE A 28 -18.27 2.44 -16.28
C ILE A 28 -19.11 1.26 -16.77
N TYR A 29 -18.52 0.06 -16.80
CA TYR A 29 -19.23 -1.18 -17.14
C TYR A 29 -19.86 -1.78 -15.88
N GLN A 30 -21.00 -1.24 -15.48
CA GLN A 30 -21.74 -1.68 -14.30
C GLN A 30 -22.61 -2.90 -14.64
N THR A 31 -21.98 -4.05 -14.78
CA THR A 31 -22.62 -5.33 -15.09
C THR A 31 -22.02 -6.45 -14.24
N THR A 32 -22.76 -7.52 -14.03
CA THR A 32 -22.27 -8.73 -13.35
C THR A 32 -21.56 -9.68 -14.29
N SER A 33 -22.02 -9.81 -15.56
CA SER A 33 -21.58 -10.84 -16.50
C SER A 33 -21.53 -10.28 -17.93
N PHE A 34 -20.83 -11.01 -18.79
CA PHE A 34 -20.66 -10.68 -20.20
C PHE A 34 -21.18 -11.83 -21.07
N VAL A 35 -21.72 -11.50 -22.24
CA VAL A 35 -22.22 -12.47 -23.20
C VAL A 35 -21.06 -13.02 -24.02
N PHE A 36 -21.08 -14.31 -24.31
CA PHE A 36 -20.11 -14.97 -25.18
C PHE A 36 -20.67 -15.03 -26.61
N ASP A 37 -19.80 -15.03 -27.61
CA ASP A 37 -20.20 -15.19 -29.02
C ASP A 37 -20.72 -16.60 -29.29
N ASP A 38 -20.06 -17.62 -28.68
CA ASP A 38 -20.45 -19.02 -28.74
C ASP A 38 -19.93 -19.85 -27.55
N THR A 39 -20.21 -21.15 -27.53
CA THR A 39 -19.79 -22.07 -26.46
C THR A 39 -18.30 -22.40 -26.49
N GLU A 40 -17.63 -22.28 -27.62
CA GLU A 40 -16.19 -22.49 -27.77
C GLU A 40 -15.42 -21.30 -27.17
N GLU A 41 -15.83 -20.08 -27.49
CA GLU A 41 -15.31 -18.88 -26.83
C GLU A 41 -15.47 -18.95 -25.31
N ALA A 42 -16.64 -19.34 -24.82
CA ALA A 42 -16.86 -19.51 -23.39
C ALA A 42 -15.84 -20.50 -22.78
N ALA A 43 -15.63 -21.66 -23.41
CA ALA A 43 -14.69 -22.67 -22.95
C ALA A 43 -13.23 -22.15 -22.95
N ASP A 44 -12.85 -21.37 -23.98
CA ASP A 44 -11.51 -20.79 -24.08
C ASP A 44 -11.22 -19.74 -23.02
N LEU A 45 -12.20 -18.89 -22.73
CA LEU A 45 -12.10 -17.87 -21.67
C LEU A 45 -11.95 -18.52 -20.29
N PHE A 46 -12.76 -19.55 -19.98
CA PHE A 46 -12.68 -20.26 -18.70
C PHE A 46 -11.38 -21.04 -18.54
N ALA A 47 -10.78 -21.51 -19.63
CA ALA A 47 -9.51 -22.23 -19.63
C ALA A 47 -8.29 -21.32 -19.76
N LEU A 48 -8.43 -20.01 -19.73
CA LEU A 48 -7.38 -18.98 -19.96
C LEU A 48 -6.65 -19.10 -21.31
N ARG A 49 -7.24 -19.79 -22.30
CA ARG A 49 -6.69 -19.85 -23.66
C ARG A 49 -6.95 -18.58 -24.47
N LYS A 50 -7.98 -17.82 -24.08
CA LYS A 50 -8.33 -16.51 -24.64
C LYS A 50 -8.47 -15.50 -23.51
N ALA A 51 -7.97 -14.29 -23.71
CA ALA A 51 -8.20 -13.17 -22.78
C ALA A 51 -9.57 -12.54 -23.05
N GLY A 52 -10.33 -12.19 -21.99
CA GLY A 52 -11.62 -11.54 -22.12
C GLY A 52 -12.36 -11.43 -20.80
N ASN A 53 -13.60 -10.95 -20.88
CA ASN A 53 -14.45 -10.74 -19.71
C ASN A 53 -15.49 -11.85 -19.59
N ILE A 54 -15.61 -12.43 -18.40
CA ILE A 54 -16.57 -13.47 -18.08
C ILE A 54 -17.58 -12.94 -17.05
N TYR A 55 -17.06 -12.49 -15.93
CA TYR A 55 -17.83 -12.07 -14.77
C TYR A 55 -17.08 -10.98 -14.01
N THR A 56 -17.76 -9.92 -13.62
CA THR A 56 -17.12 -8.69 -13.05
C THR A 56 -16.28 -8.96 -11.80
N ARG A 57 -16.57 -10.00 -11.01
CA ARG A 57 -15.73 -10.38 -9.88
C ARG A 57 -14.31 -10.74 -10.30
N ILE A 58 -14.11 -11.30 -11.50
CA ILE A 58 -12.82 -11.77 -12.00
C ILE A 58 -12.17 -10.72 -12.90
N THR A 59 -12.94 -10.22 -13.89
CA THR A 59 -12.50 -9.21 -14.87
C THR A 59 -13.64 -8.26 -15.20
N ASN A 60 -13.30 -6.97 -15.37
CA ASN A 60 -14.25 -5.95 -15.81
C ASN A 60 -13.49 -4.85 -16.56
N PRO A 61 -13.95 -4.35 -17.72
CA PRO A 61 -13.21 -3.38 -18.52
C PRO A 61 -12.83 -2.09 -17.77
N THR A 62 -13.68 -1.60 -16.88
CA THR A 62 -13.38 -0.41 -16.06
C THR A 62 -12.27 -0.70 -15.05
N THR A 63 -12.38 -1.83 -14.35
CA THR A 63 -11.39 -2.27 -13.36
C THR A 63 -10.05 -2.57 -14.01
N SER A 64 -10.05 -3.18 -15.20
CA SER A 64 -8.84 -3.47 -15.98
C SER A 64 -8.05 -2.20 -16.33
N VAL A 65 -8.72 -1.10 -16.69
CA VAL A 65 -8.02 0.19 -16.93
C VAL A 65 -7.32 0.68 -15.66
N PHE A 66 -7.95 0.54 -14.49
CA PHE A 66 -7.32 0.89 -13.22
C PHE A 66 -6.10 0.02 -12.92
N GLU A 67 -6.24 -1.31 -13.10
CA GLU A 67 -5.15 -2.28 -12.90
C GLU A 67 -3.97 -2.00 -13.84
N GLU A 68 -4.22 -1.82 -15.13
CA GLU A 68 -3.18 -1.55 -16.13
C GLU A 68 -2.49 -0.20 -15.88
N ARG A 69 -3.24 0.83 -15.44
CA ARG A 69 -2.68 2.14 -15.16
C ARG A 69 -1.75 2.11 -13.96
N ILE A 70 -2.16 1.52 -12.85
CA ILE A 70 -1.28 1.40 -11.68
C ILE A 70 -0.09 0.49 -11.96
N ASN A 71 -0.29 -0.60 -12.72
CA ASN A 71 0.80 -1.45 -13.18
C ASN A 71 1.85 -0.68 -13.99
N ALA A 72 1.40 0.17 -14.91
CA ALA A 72 2.30 0.99 -15.72
C ALA A 72 3.08 2.04 -14.88
N LEU A 73 2.47 2.56 -13.82
CA LEU A 73 3.11 3.54 -12.92
C LEU A 73 4.14 2.88 -11.99
N GLU A 74 3.88 1.68 -11.50
CA GLU A 74 4.83 0.91 -10.69
C GLU A 74 5.88 0.19 -11.56
N GLY A 75 5.56 -0.13 -12.82
CA GLY A 75 6.46 -0.84 -13.73
C GLY A 75 6.49 -2.35 -13.52
N GLY A 76 5.37 -2.93 -13.10
CA GLY A 76 5.17 -4.36 -12.91
C GLY A 76 4.79 -5.10 -14.18
N VAL A 77 4.59 -6.42 -14.07
CA VAL A 77 4.11 -7.30 -15.12
C VAL A 77 2.59 -7.40 -15.14
N GLY A 78 1.94 -7.15 -14.01
CA GLY A 78 0.50 -7.17 -13.85
C GLY A 78 0.04 -6.64 -12.50
N ALA A 79 -1.21 -6.19 -12.45
CA ALA A 79 -1.86 -5.73 -11.24
C ALA A 79 -3.24 -6.37 -11.05
N LEU A 80 -3.69 -6.41 -9.81
CA LEU A 80 -5.00 -6.93 -9.41
C LEU A 80 -5.66 -5.96 -8.43
N ALA A 81 -6.79 -5.40 -8.83
CA ALA A 81 -7.61 -4.57 -7.98
C ALA A 81 -8.54 -5.42 -7.09
N VAL A 82 -8.61 -5.06 -5.82
CA VAL A 82 -9.40 -5.75 -4.80
C VAL A 82 -10.16 -4.75 -3.93
N ALA A 83 -11.09 -5.24 -3.12
CA ALA A 83 -12.05 -4.43 -2.36
C ALA A 83 -11.40 -3.48 -1.33
N SER A 84 -10.18 -3.75 -0.87
CA SER A 84 -9.47 -2.91 0.12
C SER A 84 -7.98 -3.24 0.16
N GLY A 85 -7.16 -2.33 0.76
CA GLY A 85 -5.76 -2.62 1.04
C GLY A 85 -5.57 -3.86 1.92
N MET A 86 -6.44 -4.07 2.91
CA MET A 86 -6.40 -5.29 3.74
C MET A 86 -6.70 -6.56 2.96
N ALA A 87 -7.63 -6.50 1.98
CA ALA A 87 -7.85 -7.62 1.07
C ALA A 87 -6.61 -7.91 0.21
N ALA A 88 -5.90 -6.85 -0.25
CA ALA A 88 -4.65 -7.00 -0.99
C ALA A 88 -3.58 -7.72 -0.17
N ILE A 89 -3.31 -7.26 1.05
CA ILE A 89 -2.34 -7.90 1.96
C ILE A 89 -2.76 -9.35 2.26
N THR A 90 -4.03 -9.58 2.60
CA THR A 90 -4.54 -10.92 2.90
C THR A 90 -4.36 -11.87 1.72
N TYR A 91 -4.68 -11.44 0.51
CA TYR A 91 -4.53 -12.28 -0.68
C TYR A 91 -3.07 -12.60 -1.01
N VAL A 92 -2.17 -11.62 -0.87
CA VAL A 92 -0.73 -11.86 -1.05
C VAL A 92 -0.27 -12.97 -0.10
N PHE A 93 -0.57 -12.87 1.19
CA PHE A 93 -0.07 -13.83 2.17
C PHE A 93 -0.78 -15.17 2.14
N LEU A 94 -2.06 -15.24 1.82
CA LEU A 94 -2.75 -16.53 1.61
C LEU A 94 -2.35 -17.22 0.29
N THR A 95 -1.79 -16.48 -0.69
CA THR A 95 -1.19 -17.08 -1.88
C THR A 95 0.20 -17.61 -1.60
N LEU A 96 1.00 -16.90 -0.79
CA LEU A 96 2.39 -17.26 -0.53
C LEU A 96 2.54 -18.32 0.57
N ALA A 97 1.63 -18.36 1.55
CA ALA A 97 1.76 -19.15 2.77
C ALA A 97 0.51 -20.00 3.04
N HIS A 98 0.74 -21.19 3.57
CA HIS A 98 -0.28 -22.15 3.99
C HIS A 98 -0.15 -22.47 5.49
N ALA A 99 -1.02 -23.32 6.01
CA ALA A 99 -0.94 -23.77 7.39
C ALA A 99 0.42 -24.46 7.67
N GLY A 100 1.13 -24.01 8.68
CA GLY A 100 2.49 -24.43 9.04
C GLY A 100 3.58 -23.46 8.57
N ASP A 101 3.26 -22.54 7.67
CA ASP A 101 4.21 -21.56 7.15
C ASP A 101 4.38 -20.34 8.07
N HIS A 102 5.40 -19.56 7.74
CA HIS A 102 5.86 -18.43 8.54
C HIS A 102 6.12 -17.18 7.68
N ILE A 103 5.95 -16.01 8.29
CA ILE A 103 6.19 -14.69 7.70
C ILE A 103 7.10 -13.91 8.65
N VAL A 104 8.01 -13.09 8.12
CA VAL A 104 8.73 -12.08 8.91
C VAL A 104 8.20 -10.70 8.50
N SER A 105 7.72 -9.93 9.47
CA SER A 105 7.15 -8.60 9.24
C SER A 105 7.86 -7.55 10.07
N SER A 106 8.02 -6.35 9.51
CA SER A 106 8.36 -5.19 10.33
C SER A 106 7.32 -4.99 11.44
N LYS A 107 7.78 -4.58 12.63
CA LYS A 107 6.90 -4.22 13.75
C LYS A 107 6.21 -2.86 13.56
N THR A 108 6.75 -1.99 12.71
CA THR A 108 6.26 -0.64 12.45
C THR A 108 5.37 -0.61 11.20
N VAL A 109 4.34 -1.43 11.18
CA VAL A 109 3.34 -1.51 10.10
C VAL A 109 1.99 -0.97 10.57
N TYR A 110 1.11 -0.69 9.62
CA TYR A 110 -0.25 -0.29 9.90
C TYR A 110 -0.93 -1.24 10.91
N GLY A 111 -1.65 -0.69 11.88
CA GLY A 111 -2.26 -1.47 12.97
C GLY A 111 -3.19 -2.60 12.49
N GLY A 112 -3.88 -2.41 11.34
CA GLY A 112 -4.68 -3.48 10.70
C GLY A 112 -3.80 -4.62 10.18
N SER A 113 -2.65 -4.32 9.58
CA SER A 113 -1.68 -5.32 9.11
C SER A 113 -1.05 -6.06 10.29
N TYR A 114 -0.70 -5.32 11.35
CA TYR A 114 -0.20 -5.92 12.60
C TYR A 114 -1.20 -6.92 13.18
N ASN A 115 -2.48 -6.53 13.31
CA ASN A 115 -3.52 -7.41 13.83
C ASN A 115 -3.82 -8.61 12.91
N LEU A 116 -3.78 -8.42 11.57
CA LEU A 116 -3.89 -9.52 10.63
C LEU A 116 -2.81 -10.57 10.88
N PHE A 117 -1.56 -10.14 10.99
CA PHE A 117 -0.40 -11.01 11.17
C PHE A 117 -0.33 -11.63 12.57
N LYS A 118 -0.64 -10.86 13.62
CA LYS A 118 -0.54 -11.31 15.00
C LYS A 118 -1.69 -12.21 15.45
N LEU A 119 -2.92 -11.93 14.98
CA LEU A 119 -4.14 -12.55 15.53
C LEU A 119 -4.94 -13.36 14.51
N THR A 120 -5.03 -12.87 13.26
CA THR A 120 -5.91 -13.48 12.27
C THR A 120 -5.24 -14.63 11.53
N LEU A 121 -4.06 -14.42 10.94
CA LEU A 121 -3.35 -15.46 10.20
C LEU A 121 -2.97 -16.68 11.05
N PRO A 122 -2.61 -16.56 12.35
CA PRO A 122 -2.41 -17.73 13.19
C PRO A 122 -3.61 -18.67 13.30
N ARG A 123 -4.84 -18.17 13.15
CA ARG A 123 -6.07 -19.01 13.10
C ARG A 123 -6.12 -19.86 11.83
N TYR A 124 -5.40 -19.47 10.79
CA TYR A 124 -5.21 -20.23 9.55
C TYR A 124 -3.90 -21.05 9.55
N GLY A 125 -3.21 -21.08 10.69
CA GLY A 125 -1.95 -21.81 10.86
C GLY A 125 -0.72 -21.10 10.30
N ILE A 126 -0.80 -19.85 9.93
CA ILE A 126 0.34 -19.03 9.43
C ILE A 126 0.85 -18.15 10.56
N ASN A 127 2.10 -18.35 10.97
CA ASN A 127 2.72 -17.60 12.06
C ASN A 127 3.55 -16.42 11.53
N THR A 128 3.72 -15.40 12.38
CA THR A 128 4.51 -14.22 12.03
C THR A 128 5.47 -13.85 13.15
N THR A 129 6.73 -13.60 12.80
CA THR A 129 7.71 -12.94 13.68
C THR A 129 7.81 -11.47 13.30
N PHE A 130 7.63 -10.60 14.29
CA PHE A 130 7.81 -9.15 14.12
C PHE A 130 9.24 -8.78 14.50
N VAL A 131 9.86 -7.92 13.68
CA VAL A 131 11.25 -7.50 13.80
C VAL A 131 11.39 -5.98 13.74
N ASP A 132 12.44 -5.44 14.32
CA ASP A 132 12.82 -4.06 14.10
C ASP A 132 13.26 -3.85 12.64
N PRO A 133 12.63 -2.94 11.87
CA PRO A 133 12.96 -2.76 10.46
C PRO A 133 14.38 -2.26 10.20
N ASP A 134 15.06 -1.72 11.21
CA ASP A 134 16.41 -1.20 11.12
C ASP A 134 17.47 -2.21 11.63
N ASN A 135 17.04 -3.35 12.22
CA ASN A 135 17.93 -4.40 12.75
C ASN A 135 18.01 -5.57 11.78
N PHE A 136 18.94 -5.50 10.83
CA PHE A 136 19.11 -6.52 9.78
C PHE A 136 19.55 -7.88 10.30
N ASP A 137 20.29 -7.93 11.40
CA ASP A 137 20.68 -9.19 12.05
C ASP A 137 19.46 -9.88 12.67
N GLU A 138 18.53 -9.12 13.27
CA GLU A 138 17.27 -9.64 13.81
C GLU A 138 16.36 -10.14 12.68
N ILE A 139 16.27 -9.41 11.55
CA ILE A 139 15.50 -9.81 10.37
C ILE A 139 16.02 -11.16 9.85
N GLU A 140 17.32 -11.29 9.68
CA GLU A 140 17.92 -12.53 9.17
C GLU A 140 17.75 -13.69 10.16
N ALA A 141 17.92 -13.44 11.45
CA ALA A 141 17.76 -14.45 12.50
C ALA A 141 16.30 -14.94 12.66
N ALA A 142 15.32 -14.13 12.30
CA ALA A 142 13.90 -14.48 12.32
C ALA A 142 13.50 -15.45 11.21
N ILE A 143 14.27 -15.53 10.13
CA ILE A 143 13.97 -16.39 8.98
C ILE A 143 14.26 -17.85 9.32
N ASN A 144 13.30 -18.73 9.05
CA ASN A 144 13.42 -20.18 9.21
C ASN A 144 13.00 -20.92 7.92
N GLU A 145 13.06 -22.25 7.92
CA GLU A 145 12.74 -23.08 6.75
C GLU A 145 11.33 -22.89 6.23
N ASN A 146 10.36 -22.56 7.11
CA ASN A 146 8.96 -22.33 6.77
C ASN A 146 8.67 -20.89 6.36
N THR A 147 9.65 -19.98 6.41
CA THR A 147 9.45 -18.59 6.02
C THR A 147 9.18 -18.48 4.52
N LYS A 148 8.08 -17.81 4.18
CA LYS A 148 7.60 -17.63 2.81
C LYS A 148 7.76 -16.22 2.27
N ALA A 149 7.82 -15.20 3.11
CA ALA A 149 7.98 -13.82 2.66
C ALA A 149 8.48 -12.91 3.79
N LEU A 150 9.09 -11.79 3.38
CA LEU A 150 9.30 -10.63 4.24
C LEU A 150 8.27 -9.56 3.90
N PHE A 151 7.84 -8.79 4.91
CA PHE A 151 6.89 -7.69 4.75
C PHE A 151 7.36 -6.42 5.46
N VAL A 152 7.31 -5.29 4.74
CA VAL A 152 7.64 -3.96 5.27
C VAL A 152 6.82 -2.88 4.56
N GLU A 153 6.61 -1.74 5.22
CA GLU A 153 6.05 -0.53 4.59
C GLU A 153 7.18 0.38 4.14
N THR A 154 7.07 1.01 2.96
CA THR A 154 8.06 1.99 2.46
C THR A 154 8.24 3.13 3.46
N LEU A 155 7.11 3.65 3.94
CA LEU A 155 6.99 4.64 5.01
C LEU A 155 6.06 4.09 6.09
N GLY A 156 6.60 3.84 7.26
CA GLY A 156 5.85 3.25 8.37
C GLY A 156 4.82 4.19 9.00
N ASN A 157 3.82 3.63 9.65
CA ASN A 157 2.72 4.33 10.29
C ASN A 157 2.64 3.97 11.79
N PRO A 158 2.69 4.91 12.74
CA PRO A 158 2.60 6.38 12.58
C PRO A 158 3.95 7.10 12.51
N LEU A 159 5.07 6.42 12.65
CA LEU A 159 6.37 7.03 12.93
C LEU A 159 7.08 7.58 11.68
N ALA A 160 6.53 7.36 10.49
CA ALA A 160 7.13 7.77 9.21
C ALA A 160 8.60 7.28 9.03
N ASN A 161 8.96 6.13 9.64
CA ASN A 161 10.24 5.50 9.41
C ASN A 161 10.39 5.06 7.95
N VAL A 162 11.60 5.14 7.40
CA VAL A 162 11.91 4.76 6.01
C VAL A 162 12.62 3.43 6.02
N ALA A 163 12.05 2.43 5.33
CA ALA A 163 12.68 1.13 5.18
C ALA A 163 13.87 1.16 4.19
N ASP A 164 14.99 0.54 4.52
CA ASP A 164 16.07 0.30 3.55
C ASP A 164 15.71 -0.91 2.66
N LEU A 165 14.92 -0.63 1.61
CA LEU A 165 14.35 -1.65 0.72
C LEU A 165 15.39 -2.56 0.10
N GLU A 166 16.57 -2.02 -0.28
CA GLU A 166 17.64 -2.82 -0.89
C GLU A 166 18.21 -3.85 0.09
N LYS A 167 18.35 -3.47 1.38
CA LYS A 167 18.79 -4.38 2.42
C LYS A 167 17.76 -5.47 2.71
N TRP A 168 16.48 -5.10 2.79
CA TRP A 168 15.39 -6.06 2.95
C TRP A 168 15.32 -7.02 1.77
N ALA A 169 15.47 -6.55 0.53
CA ALA A 169 15.48 -7.37 -0.68
C ALA A 169 16.69 -8.32 -0.71
N GLU A 170 17.87 -7.83 -0.35
CA GLU A 170 19.09 -8.66 -0.26
C GLU A 170 18.89 -9.85 0.68
N ILE A 171 18.33 -9.60 1.88
CA ILE A 171 18.04 -10.66 2.85
C ILE A 171 16.98 -11.63 2.31
N ALA A 172 15.86 -11.10 1.77
CA ALA A 172 14.79 -11.94 1.23
C ALA A 172 15.32 -12.88 0.13
N HIS A 173 16.04 -12.34 -0.83
CA HIS A 173 16.54 -13.09 -1.99
C HIS A 173 17.63 -14.09 -1.60
N LYS A 174 18.48 -13.78 -0.62
CA LYS A 174 19.44 -14.73 -0.05
C LYS A 174 18.76 -16.00 0.47
N HIS A 175 17.56 -15.86 1.05
CA HIS A 175 16.75 -16.96 1.56
C HIS A 175 15.72 -17.49 0.55
N LYS A 176 15.78 -17.02 -0.71
CA LYS A 176 14.89 -17.44 -1.80
C LYS A 176 13.40 -17.22 -1.49
N ILE A 177 13.07 -16.12 -0.84
CA ILE A 177 11.70 -15.69 -0.54
C ILE A 177 11.46 -14.28 -1.09
N PRO A 178 10.23 -13.93 -1.48
CA PRO A 178 9.93 -12.61 -1.99
C PRO A 178 9.89 -11.54 -0.89
N LEU A 179 10.24 -10.30 -1.27
CA LEU A 179 9.97 -9.12 -0.49
C LEU A 179 8.63 -8.52 -0.93
N VAL A 180 7.69 -8.43 0.01
CA VAL A 180 6.40 -7.76 -0.14
C VAL A 180 6.46 -6.39 0.53
N VAL A 181 6.08 -5.34 -0.21
CA VAL A 181 6.12 -3.96 0.30
C VAL A 181 4.75 -3.30 0.20
N ASP A 182 4.29 -2.71 1.29
CA ASP A 182 3.17 -1.77 1.24
C ASP A 182 3.70 -0.37 0.87
N ASN A 183 3.38 0.07 -0.36
CA ASN A 183 3.82 1.36 -0.90
C ASN A 183 2.72 2.44 -0.82
N THR A 184 1.74 2.26 0.06
CA THR A 184 0.59 3.16 0.18
C THR A 184 0.97 4.60 0.46
N PHE A 185 1.95 4.86 1.35
CA PHE A 185 2.30 6.21 1.77
C PHE A 185 3.26 6.92 0.81
N ALA A 186 4.20 6.19 0.23
CA ALA A 186 5.13 6.77 -0.73
C ALA A 186 4.51 6.90 -2.13
N THR A 187 3.59 6.03 -2.51
CA THR A 187 2.96 5.97 -3.84
C THR A 187 3.97 5.69 -4.97
N PRO A 188 3.55 5.27 -6.15
CA PRO A 188 4.45 5.12 -7.30
C PRO A 188 5.07 6.45 -7.77
N TYR A 189 4.54 7.59 -7.29
CA TYR A 189 5.07 8.90 -7.65
C TYR A 189 6.38 9.25 -6.92
N LEU A 190 6.49 8.90 -5.64
CA LEU A 190 7.69 9.22 -4.85
C LEU A 190 8.79 8.19 -5.02
N ILE A 191 8.44 6.92 -5.22
CA ILE A 191 9.41 5.84 -5.37
C ILE A 191 8.93 4.75 -6.33
N ASN A 192 9.83 4.24 -7.15
CA ASN A 192 9.67 2.99 -7.88
C ASN A 192 10.33 1.86 -7.09
N THR A 193 9.57 1.15 -6.27
CA THR A 193 10.11 0.15 -5.35
C THR A 193 10.70 -1.08 -6.06
N PHE A 194 10.21 -1.43 -7.26
CA PHE A 194 10.77 -2.52 -8.07
C PHE A 194 12.20 -2.27 -8.55
N SER A 195 12.65 -1.02 -8.61
CA SER A 195 14.04 -0.69 -8.90
C SER A 195 14.97 -0.98 -7.72
N HIS A 196 14.43 -1.23 -6.54
CA HIS A 196 15.15 -1.52 -5.30
C HIS A 196 14.99 -2.96 -4.83
N GLY A 197 14.60 -3.87 -5.75
CA GLY A 197 14.55 -5.31 -5.47
C GLY A 197 13.26 -5.82 -4.84
N VAL A 198 12.22 -5.01 -4.77
CA VAL A 198 10.88 -5.46 -4.30
C VAL A 198 10.26 -6.40 -5.32
N ASP A 199 9.58 -7.44 -4.87
CA ASP A 199 8.95 -8.44 -5.72
C ASP A 199 7.45 -8.22 -5.89
N ILE A 200 6.77 -7.86 -4.79
CA ILE A 200 5.33 -7.66 -4.75
C ILE A 200 5.03 -6.35 -4.02
N ILE A 201 4.18 -5.52 -4.63
CA ILE A 201 3.71 -4.27 -4.02
C ILE A 201 2.23 -4.42 -3.68
N VAL A 202 1.84 -3.88 -2.53
CA VAL A 202 0.44 -3.66 -2.19
C VAL A 202 0.17 -2.17 -1.95
N HIS A 203 -1.06 -1.74 -2.27
CA HIS A 203 -1.54 -0.41 -1.92
C HIS A 203 -2.94 -0.49 -1.32
N SER A 204 -3.19 0.29 -0.31
CA SER A 204 -4.53 0.77 -0.04
C SER A 204 -4.84 1.91 -1.01
N ALA A 205 -5.53 1.59 -2.11
CA ALA A 205 -5.93 2.59 -3.10
C ALA A 205 -6.90 3.64 -2.53
N THR A 206 -7.50 3.35 -1.38
CA THR A 206 -8.32 4.23 -0.54
C THR A 206 -7.60 5.55 -0.21
N LYS A 207 -6.25 5.51 -0.08
CA LYS A 207 -5.40 6.59 0.41
C LYS A 207 -5.02 7.54 -0.74
N PHE A 208 -3.76 7.85 -0.95
CA PHE A 208 -3.30 8.80 -1.97
C PHE A 208 -3.81 8.50 -3.39
N ILE A 209 -3.98 7.23 -3.77
CA ILE A 209 -4.47 6.87 -5.11
C ILE A 209 -5.87 7.46 -5.33
N GLY A 210 -6.83 7.18 -4.44
CA GLY A 210 -8.16 7.80 -4.47
C GLY A 210 -8.13 9.27 -4.08
N GLY A 211 -7.51 9.58 -2.94
CA GLY A 211 -7.17 10.92 -2.46
C GLY A 211 -8.33 11.80 -2.00
N HIS A 212 -9.56 11.28 -1.93
CA HIS A 212 -10.76 12.07 -1.63
C HIS A 212 -11.65 11.47 -0.53
N GLY A 213 -11.23 10.37 0.09
CA GLY A 213 -12.01 9.70 1.14
C GLY A 213 -13.37 9.13 0.67
N THR A 214 -13.58 8.99 -0.64
CA THR A 214 -14.89 8.63 -1.23
C THR A 214 -15.04 7.15 -1.52
N SER A 215 -13.94 6.41 -1.67
CA SER A 215 -13.97 5.03 -2.14
C SER A 215 -12.90 4.17 -1.47
N ILE A 216 -13.28 2.97 -1.07
CA ILE A 216 -12.36 1.97 -0.56
C ILE A 216 -11.91 1.08 -1.72
N GLY A 217 -10.61 0.79 -1.77
CA GLY A 217 -10.02 -0.13 -2.72
C GLY A 217 -8.62 -0.55 -2.32
N GLY A 218 -8.14 -1.63 -2.91
CA GLY A 218 -6.77 -2.11 -2.80
C GLY A 218 -6.24 -2.54 -4.15
N VAL A 219 -4.94 -2.64 -4.27
CA VAL A 219 -4.29 -3.17 -5.47
C VAL A 219 -3.02 -3.92 -5.09
N ILE A 220 -2.77 -5.02 -5.80
CA ILE A 220 -1.55 -5.81 -5.74
C ILE A 220 -0.85 -5.61 -7.08
N VAL A 221 0.47 -5.38 -7.08
CA VAL A 221 1.28 -5.30 -8.29
C VAL A 221 2.42 -6.30 -8.19
N ASP A 222 2.59 -7.08 -9.24
CA ASP A 222 3.64 -8.11 -9.35
C ASP A 222 4.78 -7.61 -10.22
N SER A 223 6.02 -7.71 -9.75
CA SER A 223 7.20 -7.36 -10.55
C SER A 223 7.42 -8.31 -11.73
N GLY A 224 6.96 -9.57 -11.61
CA GLY A 224 7.25 -10.65 -12.53
C GLY A 224 8.71 -11.10 -12.55
N LYS A 225 9.51 -10.71 -11.56
CA LYS A 225 10.96 -10.97 -11.51
C LYS A 225 11.39 -12.05 -10.53
N PHE A 226 10.53 -12.40 -9.55
CA PHE A 226 10.89 -13.41 -8.58
C PHE A 226 10.94 -14.80 -9.23
N ASP A 227 12.00 -15.53 -8.95
CA ASP A 227 12.21 -16.90 -9.47
C ASP A 227 11.46 -17.94 -8.60
N TRP A 228 10.18 -18.14 -8.93
CA TRP A 228 9.31 -19.09 -8.22
C TRP A 228 9.80 -20.53 -8.31
N GLU A 229 10.33 -20.96 -9.45
CA GLU A 229 10.85 -22.32 -9.66
C GLU A 229 12.17 -22.52 -8.92
N GLY A 230 13.12 -21.61 -9.06
CA GLY A 230 14.43 -21.69 -8.39
C GLY A 230 14.36 -21.50 -6.89
N SER A 231 13.28 -20.92 -6.37
CA SER A 231 13.00 -20.85 -4.94
C SER A 231 12.73 -22.22 -4.34
N GLY A 232 11.93 -23.06 -5.00
CA GLY A 232 11.50 -24.37 -4.50
C GLY A 232 10.52 -24.32 -3.31
N LYS A 233 10.03 -23.14 -2.93
CA LYS A 233 9.16 -22.93 -1.76
C LYS A 233 7.68 -22.74 -2.09
N PHE A 234 7.32 -22.64 -3.38
CA PHE A 234 5.97 -22.23 -3.85
C PHE A 234 5.39 -23.25 -4.85
N PRO A 235 5.12 -24.51 -4.42
CA PRO A 235 4.59 -25.55 -5.29
C PRO A 235 3.25 -25.14 -5.93
N GLN A 236 2.42 -24.35 -5.25
CA GLN A 236 1.14 -23.83 -5.75
C GLN A 236 1.24 -22.95 -7.01
N LEU A 237 2.43 -22.43 -7.33
CA LEU A 237 2.67 -21.67 -8.55
C LEU A 237 3.36 -22.48 -9.64
N VAL A 238 4.07 -23.54 -9.26
CA VAL A 238 4.92 -24.35 -10.14
C VAL A 238 4.26 -25.64 -10.56
N GLU A 239 3.58 -26.32 -9.64
CA GLU A 239 2.90 -27.58 -9.93
C GLU A 239 1.57 -27.35 -10.66
N GLU A 240 1.04 -28.41 -11.27
CA GLU A 240 -0.25 -28.36 -11.95
C GLU A 240 -1.41 -28.19 -10.96
N ASP A 241 -2.23 -27.17 -11.19
CA ASP A 241 -3.41 -26.87 -10.39
C ASP A 241 -4.64 -27.66 -10.90
N PRO A 242 -5.09 -28.70 -10.18
CA PRO A 242 -6.24 -29.50 -10.60
C PRO A 242 -7.55 -28.72 -10.57
N SER A 243 -7.62 -27.62 -9.79
CA SER A 243 -8.82 -26.78 -9.73
C SER A 243 -8.96 -25.85 -10.93
N TYR A 244 -7.88 -25.71 -11.73
CA TYR A 244 -7.85 -24.85 -12.91
C TYR A 244 -7.24 -25.52 -14.15
N HIS A 245 -7.88 -26.59 -14.62
CA HIS A 245 -7.51 -27.32 -15.84
C HIS A 245 -6.05 -27.83 -15.89
N ASN A 246 -5.45 -28.17 -14.72
CA ASN A 246 -4.05 -28.55 -14.56
C ASN A 246 -3.05 -27.49 -15.08
N LEU A 247 -3.38 -26.22 -14.92
CA LEU A 247 -2.51 -25.10 -15.22
C LEU A 247 -1.31 -25.08 -14.26
N SER A 248 -0.08 -24.98 -14.77
CA SER A 248 1.09 -24.55 -13.99
C SER A 248 1.32 -23.07 -14.28
N TYR A 249 1.20 -22.23 -13.25
CA TYR A 249 1.24 -20.78 -13.45
C TYR A 249 2.59 -20.32 -14.00
N THR A 250 3.71 -20.85 -13.49
CA THR A 250 5.06 -20.48 -13.99
C THR A 250 5.27 -20.92 -15.43
N ARG A 251 4.84 -22.15 -15.81
CA ARG A 251 5.00 -22.70 -17.14
C ARG A 251 4.09 -22.04 -18.17
N ASP A 252 2.81 -21.89 -17.82
CA ASP A 252 1.75 -21.57 -18.80
C ASP A 252 1.46 -20.07 -18.85
N VAL A 253 1.72 -19.32 -17.79
CA VAL A 253 1.51 -17.86 -17.68
C VAL A 253 2.84 -17.09 -17.68
N GLY A 254 3.91 -17.70 -17.17
CA GLY A 254 5.25 -17.10 -17.12
C GLY A 254 5.38 -16.01 -16.06
N PRO A 255 5.93 -14.82 -16.39
CA PRO A 255 6.23 -13.78 -15.38
C PRO A 255 5.04 -13.33 -14.56
N ALA A 256 3.81 -13.41 -15.08
CA ALA A 256 2.58 -13.03 -14.38
C ALA A 256 1.98 -14.19 -13.54
N ALA A 257 2.75 -15.22 -13.24
CA ALA A 257 2.31 -16.41 -12.50
C ALA A 257 1.63 -16.07 -11.17
N PHE A 258 2.28 -15.26 -10.34
CA PHE A 258 1.77 -14.89 -9.03
C PHE A 258 0.45 -14.12 -9.13
N ILE A 259 0.42 -13.03 -9.87
CA ILE A 259 -0.78 -12.18 -9.94
C ILE A 259 -1.97 -12.89 -10.59
N THR A 260 -1.71 -13.81 -11.54
CA THR A 260 -2.74 -14.64 -12.17
C THR A 260 -3.29 -15.66 -11.17
N ASN A 261 -2.43 -16.29 -10.36
CA ASN A 261 -2.88 -17.21 -9.31
C ASN A 261 -3.78 -16.49 -8.30
N VAL A 262 -3.37 -15.30 -7.80
CA VAL A 262 -4.22 -14.51 -6.88
C VAL A 262 -5.61 -14.25 -7.48
N ARG A 263 -5.69 -13.90 -8.77
CA ARG A 263 -6.95 -13.63 -9.49
C ARG A 263 -7.81 -14.88 -9.63
N THR A 264 -7.21 -15.98 -10.06
CA THR A 264 -7.93 -17.20 -10.41
C THR A 264 -8.27 -18.09 -9.22
N GLN A 265 -7.59 -17.92 -8.09
CA GLN A 265 -7.84 -18.62 -6.85
C GLN A 265 -8.57 -17.70 -5.84
N LEU A 266 -7.84 -16.84 -5.16
CA LEU A 266 -8.39 -16.11 -4.01
C LEU A 266 -9.46 -15.10 -4.39
N LEU A 267 -9.26 -14.30 -5.44
CA LEU A 267 -10.30 -13.36 -5.86
C LEU A 267 -11.56 -14.08 -6.35
N ARG A 268 -11.39 -15.12 -7.16
CA ARG A 268 -12.53 -15.92 -7.66
C ARG A 268 -13.32 -16.56 -6.53
N ASP A 269 -12.62 -17.18 -5.57
CA ASP A 269 -13.21 -18.08 -4.58
C ASP A 269 -13.71 -17.35 -3.34
N THR A 270 -13.03 -16.27 -2.92
CA THR A 270 -13.36 -15.52 -1.69
C THR A 270 -14.06 -14.18 -1.94
N GLY A 271 -13.95 -13.64 -3.18
CA GLY A 271 -14.85 -12.62 -3.69
C GLY A 271 -14.60 -11.18 -3.27
N ALA A 272 -13.43 -10.79 -2.75
CA ALA A 272 -13.13 -9.40 -2.41
C ALA A 272 -12.87 -8.52 -3.65
N ALA A 273 -13.79 -8.52 -4.61
CA ALA A 273 -13.69 -7.78 -5.85
C ALA A 273 -13.95 -6.28 -5.68
N LEU A 274 -13.22 -5.47 -6.44
CA LEU A 274 -13.46 -4.03 -6.53
C LEU A 274 -14.67 -3.76 -7.42
N SER A 275 -15.59 -2.89 -6.96
CA SER A 275 -16.70 -2.40 -7.79
C SER A 275 -16.19 -1.57 -8.97
N PRO A 276 -16.76 -1.72 -10.20
CA PRO A 276 -16.41 -0.87 -11.34
C PRO A 276 -16.61 0.62 -11.07
N PHE A 277 -17.62 0.99 -10.30
CA PHE A 277 -17.83 2.38 -9.89
C PHE A 277 -16.70 2.90 -8.98
N ASN A 278 -16.25 2.09 -8.01
CA ASN A 278 -15.11 2.44 -7.19
C ASN A 278 -13.83 2.51 -8.02
N ALA A 279 -13.62 1.59 -8.96
CA ALA A 279 -12.48 1.65 -9.88
C ALA A 279 -12.45 2.96 -10.68
N PHE A 280 -13.60 3.42 -11.15
CA PHE A 280 -13.74 4.71 -11.84
C PHE A 280 -13.35 5.90 -10.93
N LEU A 281 -13.81 5.93 -9.68
CA LEU A 281 -13.44 6.98 -8.71
C LEU A 281 -11.93 6.95 -8.40
N LEU A 282 -11.36 5.77 -8.25
CA LEU A 282 -9.92 5.60 -8.03
C LEU A 282 -9.09 6.04 -9.25
N LEU A 283 -9.58 5.78 -10.48
CA LEU A 283 -8.97 6.29 -11.72
C LEU A 283 -8.94 7.81 -11.76
N GLN A 284 -10.05 8.48 -11.38
CA GLN A 284 -10.08 9.95 -11.31
C GLN A 284 -9.07 10.49 -10.30
N GLY A 285 -8.95 9.85 -9.14
CA GLY A 285 -7.91 10.19 -8.16
C GLY A 285 -6.50 9.99 -8.72
N LEU A 286 -6.27 8.87 -9.40
CA LEU A 286 -4.96 8.53 -9.96
C LEU A 286 -4.50 9.54 -11.04
N GLU A 287 -5.44 10.08 -11.83
CA GLU A 287 -5.13 11.08 -12.87
C GLU A 287 -4.50 12.38 -12.34
N THR A 288 -4.67 12.68 -11.05
CA THR A 288 -4.08 13.86 -10.41
C THR A 288 -3.10 13.53 -9.29
N LEU A 289 -2.65 12.29 -9.21
CA LEU A 289 -1.82 11.80 -8.10
C LEU A 289 -0.55 12.65 -7.92
N SER A 290 0.22 12.90 -8.98
CA SER A 290 1.46 13.67 -8.91
C SER A 290 1.23 15.08 -8.38
N LEU A 291 0.22 15.79 -8.91
CA LEU A 291 -0.12 17.16 -8.52
C LEU A 291 -0.53 17.24 -7.04
N ARG A 292 -1.31 16.26 -6.56
CA ARG A 292 -1.74 16.22 -5.16
C ARG A 292 -0.56 15.91 -4.24
N VAL A 293 0.25 14.92 -4.57
CA VAL A 293 1.41 14.54 -3.75
C VAL A 293 2.42 15.69 -3.64
N GLU A 294 2.68 16.42 -4.72
CA GLU A 294 3.53 17.61 -4.70
C GLU A 294 2.99 18.68 -3.73
N ARG A 295 1.69 19.00 -3.83
CA ARG A 295 1.04 19.98 -2.95
C ARG A 295 1.03 19.49 -1.49
N HIS A 296 0.73 18.23 -1.24
CA HIS A 296 0.81 17.65 0.10
C HIS A 296 2.20 17.85 0.72
N ILE A 297 3.27 17.56 -0.03
CA ILE A 297 4.65 17.72 0.44
C ILE A 297 5.01 19.19 0.67
N GLU A 298 4.61 20.07 -0.25
CA GLU A 298 4.85 21.52 -0.10
C GLU A 298 4.23 22.05 1.21
N ASN A 299 2.96 21.72 1.45
CA ASN A 299 2.26 22.12 2.66
C ASN A 299 2.90 21.49 3.89
N THR A 300 3.27 20.21 3.83
CA THR A 300 3.91 19.48 4.93
C THR A 300 5.20 20.16 5.37
N LYS A 301 6.06 20.56 4.44
CA LYS A 301 7.30 21.26 4.76
C LYS A 301 7.05 22.54 5.56
N LYS A 302 6.07 23.35 5.13
CA LYS A 302 5.72 24.61 5.84
C LYS A 302 5.18 24.35 7.25
N VAL A 303 4.31 23.35 7.40
CA VAL A 303 3.77 22.96 8.71
C VAL A 303 4.86 22.42 9.62
N ILE A 304 5.76 21.60 9.12
CA ILE A 304 6.90 21.06 9.88
C ILE A 304 7.84 22.17 10.32
N ASP A 305 8.16 23.13 9.44
CA ASP A 305 9.00 24.28 9.79
C ASP A 305 8.39 25.09 10.95
N PHE A 306 7.08 25.25 10.97
CA PHE A 306 6.36 25.88 12.07
C PHE A 306 6.45 25.05 13.36
N LEU A 307 6.09 23.76 13.31
CA LEU A 307 6.04 22.88 14.48
C LEU A 307 7.42 22.66 15.10
N ALA A 308 8.46 22.47 14.31
CA ALA A 308 9.82 22.22 14.78
C ALA A 308 10.43 23.42 15.55
N ASN A 309 9.89 24.62 15.34
CA ASN A 309 10.32 25.84 16.02
C ASN A 309 9.35 26.30 17.12
N HIS A 310 8.27 25.53 17.39
CA HIS A 310 7.25 25.95 18.34
C HIS A 310 7.59 25.50 19.79
N PRO A 311 7.55 26.38 20.83
CA PRO A 311 8.03 26.07 22.18
C PRO A 311 7.19 25.00 22.92
N LYS A 312 5.96 24.69 22.44
CA LYS A 312 5.08 23.65 23.01
C LYS A 312 5.15 22.32 22.24
N VAL A 313 6.07 22.20 21.29
CA VAL A 313 6.36 20.97 20.55
C VAL A 313 7.71 20.41 21.04
N GLU A 314 7.69 19.17 21.52
CA GLU A 314 8.90 18.51 22.04
C GLU A 314 9.71 17.88 20.91
N SER A 315 9.03 17.26 19.95
CA SER A 315 9.67 16.57 18.83
C SER A 315 8.77 16.55 17.59
N VAL A 316 9.40 16.45 16.41
CA VAL A 316 8.71 16.19 15.13
C VAL A 316 9.34 14.98 14.47
N ASN A 317 8.56 13.93 14.25
CA ASN A 317 8.97 12.68 13.62
C ASN A 317 8.71 12.74 12.11
N TYR A 318 9.65 13.27 11.35
CA TYR A 318 9.57 13.37 9.89
C TYR A 318 10.93 13.03 9.26
N PRO A 319 10.97 12.09 8.30
CA PRO A 319 12.24 11.60 7.74
C PRO A 319 12.96 12.62 6.85
N GLY A 320 12.28 13.69 6.45
CA GLY A 320 12.89 14.79 5.68
C GLY A 320 13.64 15.83 6.51
N LEU A 321 13.63 15.74 7.85
CA LEU A 321 14.42 16.61 8.73
C LEU A 321 15.86 16.13 8.80
N GLU A 322 16.85 17.06 8.78
CA GLU A 322 18.27 16.75 8.82
C GLU A 322 18.73 15.99 10.08
N ASN A 323 18.03 16.19 11.19
CA ASN A 323 18.28 15.49 12.45
C ASN A 323 17.57 14.13 12.55
N SER A 324 16.78 13.73 11.56
CA SER A 324 16.14 12.42 11.52
C SER A 324 17.18 11.34 11.22
N LYS A 325 17.12 10.21 11.96
CA LYS A 325 17.95 9.03 11.65
C LYS A 325 17.67 8.46 10.24
N TYR A 326 16.52 8.80 9.65
CA TYR A 326 16.11 8.35 8.31
C TYR A 326 16.41 9.35 7.19
N TYR A 327 17.05 10.48 7.50
CA TYR A 327 17.29 11.56 6.52
C TYR A 327 18.00 11.06 5.26
N GLU A 328 19.09 10.30 5.43
CA GLU A 328 19.85 9.79 4.28
C GLU A 328 19.08 8.73 3.48
N LEU A 329 18.27 7.87 4.15
CA LEU A 329 17.40 6.95 3.45
C LEU A 329 16.27 7.68 2.71
N ALA A 330 15.70 8.72 3.30
CA ALA A 330 14.71 9.57 2.64
C ALA A 330 15.27 10.25 1.40
N LYS A 331 16.49 10.78 1.45
CA LYS A 331 17.17 11.35 0.27
C LYS A 331 17.42 10.30 -0.82
N LYS A 332 17.78 9.08 -0.43
CA LYS A 332 18.04 7.98 -1.35
C LYS A 332 16.77 7.51 -2.06
N TYR A 333 15.71 7.22 -1.29
CA TYR A 333 14.51 6.56 -1.80
C TYR A 333 13.41 7.54 -2.21
N LEU A 334 13.35 8.71 -1.60
CA LEU A 334 12.25 9.67 -1.73
C LEU A 334 12.76 11.07 -2.14
N PRO A 335 13.51 11.19 -3.24
CA PRO A 335 14.15 12.46 -3.62
C PRO A 335 13.16 13.58 -3.94
N LYS A 336 11.90 13.26 -4.24
CA LYS A 336 10.82 14.24 -4.46
C LYS A 336 10.20 14.77 -3.18
N GLY A 337 10.45 14.10 -2.03
CA GLY A 337 9.94 14.46 -0.71
C GLY A 337 9.50 13.23 0.09
N ALA A 338 9.52 13.35 1.41
CA ALA A 338 9.34 12.23 2.34
C ALA A 338 7.88 12.02 2.81
N GLY A 339 6.91 12.30 1.94
CA GLY A 339 5.48 12.13 2.23
C GLY A 339 4.85 13.31 2.97
N SER A 340 3.59 13.14 3.39
CA SER A 340 2.80 14.16 4.07
C SER A 340 2.09 13.66 5.32
N ILE A 341 2.50 12.50 5.81
CA ILE A 341 2.01 11.89 7.04
C ILE A 341 3.18 11.84 8.01
N PHE A 342 3.01 12.44 9.16
CA PHE A 342 4.05 12.50 10.19
C PHE A 342 3.42 12.63 11.57
N SER A 343 4.23 12.49 12.61
CA SER A 343 3.81 12.71 13.99
C SER A 343 4.69 13.73 14.69
N PHE A 344 4.14 14.35 15.72
CA PHE A 344 4.87 15.23 16.63
C PHE A 344 4.37 15.03 18.05
N ASP A 345 5.23 15.35 19.02
CA ASP A 345 4.94 15.26 20.44
C ASP A 345 4.78 16.66 21.03
N VAL A 346 3.79 16.83 21.88
CA VAL A 346 3.53 18.11 22.55
C VAL A 346 3.97 18.07 24.01
N VAL A 347 4.40 19.23 24.53
CA VAL A 347 4.65 19.41 25.94
C VAL A 347 3.35 19.25 26.72
N GLY A 348 3.37 18.47 27.83
CA GLY A 348 2.21 18.27 28.69
C GLY A 348 1.51 16.93 28.55
N GLY A 349 2.07 16.02 27.74
CA GLY A 349 1.63 14.63 27.66
C GLY A 349 0.28 14.41 26.96
N GLU A 350 -0.41 13.33 27.32
CA GLU A 350 -1.66 12.91 26.69
C GLU A 350 -2.78 13.95 26.79
N GLU A 351 -2.94 14.58 27.94
CA GLU A 351 -4.00 15.58 28.16
C GLU A 351 -3.80 16.80 27.24
N ALA A 352 -2.57 17.26 27.08
CA ALA A 352 -2.22 18.34 26.17
C ALA A 352 -2.45 17.92 24.72
N ALA A 353 -2.03 16.72 24.31
CA ALA A 353 -2.24 16.21 22.96
C ALA A 353 -3.74 16.16 22.60
N ARG A 354 -4.59 15.63 23.47
CA ARG A 354 -6.04 15.60 23.29
C ARG A 354 -6.62 17.00 23.18
N LYS A 355 -6.19 17.92 24.03
CA LYS A 355 -6.67 19.31 24.04
C LYS A 355 -6.30 20.05 22.75
N VAL A 356 -5.10 19.84 22.22
CA VAL A 356 -4.71 20.37 20.90
C VAL A 356 -5.64 19.84 19.83
N ILE A 357 -5.83 18.50 19.73
CA ILE A 357 -6.68 17.88 18.72
C ILE A 357 -8.13 18.40 18.78
N ASP A 358 -8.69 18.49 19.99
CA ASP A 358 -10.08 18.93 20.20
C ASP A 358 -10.28 20.43 19.92
N SER A 359 -9.19 21.22 19.82
CA SER A 359 -9.20 22.64 19.53
C SER A 359 -9.04 22.98 18.03
N LEU A 360 -8.69 21.98 17.20
CA LEU A 360 -8.52 22.20 15.75
C LEU A 360 -9.88 22.38 15.06
N GLU A 361 -9.95 23.32 14.12
CA GLU A 361 -11.15 23.62 13.36
C GLU A 361 -11.09 23.11 11.90
N ILE A 362 -9.88 23.10 11.29
CA ILE A 362 -9.68 22.66 9.90
C ILE A 362 -9.37 21.17 9.84
N PHE A 363 -8.49 20.69 10.72
CA PHE A 363 -8.10 19.28 10.75
C PHE A 363 -9.23 18.39 11.25
N SER A 364 -9.68 17.45 10.42
CA SER A 364 -10.72 16.49 10.85
C SER A 364 -10.12 15.38 11.71
N ASN A 365 -10.65 15.21 12.92
CA ASN A 365 -10.26 14.11 13.81
C ASN A 365 -10.96 12.82 13.40
N LEU A 366 -10.24 11.94 12.70
CA LEU A 366 -10.77 10.67 12.17
C LEU A 366 -9.67 9.68 11.81
N ALA A 367 -10.03 8.40 11.71
CA ALA A 367 -9.13 7.30 11.40
C ALA A 367 -8.92 7.13 9.88
N ASN A 368 -8.36 8.13 9.20
CA ASN A 368 -7.92 8.04 7.81
C ASN A 368 -6.59 8.81 7.65
N VAL A 369 -6.01 8.76 6.44
CA VAL A 369 -4.82 9.51 6.02
C VAL A 369 -4.88 9.75 4.52
N ALA A 370 -4.04 10.67 4.00
CA ALA A 370 -3.85 10.88 2.57
C ALA A 370 -5.12 11.34 1.84
N ASP A 371 -5.96 12.09 2.54
CA ASP A 371 -7.12 12.77 1.97
C ASP A 371 -6.72 14.15 1.44
N ALA A 372 -7.51 14.70 0.52
CA ALA A 372 -7.37 16.08 0.05
C ALA A 372 -7.52 17.09 1.21
N LYS A 373 -8.22 16.72 2.27
CA LYS A 373 -8.39 17.50 3.51
C LYS A 373 -7.39 17.05 4.58
N SER A 374 -6.93 17.98 5.37
CA SER A 374 -6.04 17.72 6.50
C SER A 374 -6.74 16.93 7.60
N LEU A 375 -6.07 15.91 8.12
CA LEU A 375 -6.59 15.00 9.12
C LEU A 375 -5.66 14.93 10.33
N VAL A 376 -6.25 14.66 11.48
CA VAL A 376 -5.53 14.48 12.76
C VAL A 376 -6.05 13.23 13.48
N VAL A 377 -5.20 12.61 14.27
CA VAL A 377 -5.60 11.53 15.18
C VAL A 377 -4.60 11.44 16.35
N HIS A 378 -5.07 10.96 17.50
CA HIS A 378 -4.24 10.57 18.64
C HIS A 378 -3.94 9.06 18.55
N PRO A 379 -2.74 8.63 18.12
CA PRO A 379 -2.47 7.23 17.84
C PRO A 379 -2.68 6.31 19.03
N ALA A 380 -2.17 6.70 20.20
CA ALA A 380 -2.19 5.88 21.41
C ALA A 380 -3.60 5.51 21.88
N SER A 381 -4.59 6.41 21.74
CA SER A 381 -5.97 6.15 22.19
C SER A 381 -6.93 5.70 21.07
N THR A 382 -6.47 5.61 19.81
CA THR A 382 -7.32 5.31 18.67
C THR A 382 -6.78 4.17 17.81
N THR A 383 -5.91 4.46 16.84
CA THR A 383 -5.40 3.46 15.87
C THR A 383 -4.56 2.36 16.53
N HIS A 384 -4.01 2.60 17.71
CA HIS A 384 -3.21 1.66 18.51
C HIS A 384 -3.77 1.47 19.92
N GLY A 385 -5.00 1.92 20.19
CA GLY A 385 -5.64 1.86 21.50
C GLY A 385 -5.88 0.46 22.06
N GLN A 386 -5.70 -0.60 21.27
CA GLN A 386 -5.74 -1.99 21.69
C GLN A 386 -4.38 -2.51 22.19
N LEU A 387 -3.28 -1.76 22.01
CA LEU A 387 -1.96 -2.15 22.49
C LEU A 387 -1.81 -1.84 23.98
N SER A 388 -1.09 -2.70 24.68
CA SER A 388 -0.68 -2.41 26.08
C SER A 388 0.32 -1.26 26.13
N PRO A 389 0.54 -0.62 27.30
CA PRO A 389 1.58 0.40 27.46
C PRO A 389 2.97 -0.08 27.01
N GLU A 390 3.32 -1.34 27.29
CA GLU A 390 4.59 -1.95 26.90
C GLU A 390 4.66 -2.14 25.37
N GLU A 391 3.54 -2.49 24.72
CA GLU A 391 3.46 -2.62 23.26
C GLU A 391 3.52 -1.26 22.56
N LEU A 392 2.92 -0.21 23.15
CA LEU A 392 3.03 1.17 22.65
C LEU A 392 4.49 1.64 22.71
N ASP A 393 5.18 1.44 23.84
CA ASP A 393 6.60 1.74 23.98
C ASP A 393 7.46 0.96 23.00
N TYR A 394 7.22 -0.35 22.85
CA TYR A 394 7.91 -1.20 21.88
C TYR A 394 7.73 -0.73 20.44
N THR A 395 6.58 -0.16 20.10
CA THR A 395 6.30 0.41 18.78
C THR A 395 6.72 1.87 18.64
N GLY A 396 7.18 2.53 19.72
CA GLY A 396 7.64 3.91 19.73
C GLY A 396 6.52 4.96 19.70
N ILE A 397 5.31 4.59 20.16
CA ILE A 397 4.16 5.49 20.21
C ILE A 397 4.04 6.05 21.63
N THR A 398 4.16 7.37 21.75
CA THR A 398 4.06 8.06 23.04
C THR A 398 2.62 8.56 23.31
N PRO A 399 2.25 8.77 24.59
CA PRO A 399 0.96 9.39 24.92
C PRO A 399 0.81 10.84 24.47
N SER A 400 1.92 11.57 24.26
CA SER A 400 1.93 12.97 23.80
C SER A 400 1.85 13.11 22.28
N GLN A 401 1.88 11.98 21.56
CA GLN A 401 2.01 11.97 20.10
C GLN A 401 0.70 12.30 19.39
N ILE A 402 0.79 13.23 18.45
CA ILE A 402 -0.27 13.60 17.52
C ILE A 402 0.19 13.23 16.11
N ARG A 403 -0.63 12.49 15.34
CA ARG A 403 -0.36 12.21 13.95
C ARG A 403 -1.17 13.13 13.05
N LEU A 404 -0.49 13.79 12.11
CA LEU A 404 -1.11 14.59 11.06
C LEU A 404 -1.02 13.90 9.70
N SER A 405 -2.02 14.12 8.87
CA SER A 405 -2.01 13.88 7.44
C SER A 405 -2.35 15.22 6.77
N ILE A 406 -1.36 15.85 6.19
CA ILE A 406 -1.50 17.21 5.63
C ILE A 406 -2.22 17.14 4.29
N GLY A 407 -3.24 17.96 4.12
CA GLY A 407 -4.07 18.08 2.93
C GLY A 407 -3.59 19.13 1.92
N LEU A 408 -4.52 19.58 1.07
CA LEU A 408 -4.27 20.47 -0.06
C LEU A 408 -4.66 21.92 0.22
N GLU A 409 -5.13 22.23 1.42
CA GLU A 409 -5.58 23.53 1.86
C GLU A 409 -4.48 24.60 1.71
N ASN A 410 -4.79 25.85 1.98
CA ASN A 410 -3.75 26.87 2.12
C ASN A 410 -2.90 26.56 3.38
N ALA A 411 -1.57 26.49 3.21
CA ALA A 411 -0.67 26.13 4.30
C ALA A 411 -0.69 27.13 5.45
N ASP A 412 -0.91 28.43 5.17
CA ASP A 412 -0.97 29.47 6.22
C ASP A 412 -2.21 29.29 7.10
N ASP A 413 -3.34 28.84 6.53
CA ASP A 413 -4.55 28.51 7.29
C ASP A 413 -4.33 27.31 8.20
N LEU A 414 -3.63 26.26 7.71
CA LEU A 414 -3.27 25.08 8.50
C LEU A 414 -2.33 25.44 9.67
N ILE A 415 -1.35 26.31 9.42
CA ILE A 415 -0.41 26.78 10.44
C ILE A 415 -1.15 27.62 11.49
N GLU A 416 -2.06 28.49 11.08
CA GLU A 416 -2.84 29.30 12.01
C GLU A 416 -3.76 28.46 12.89
N ASP A 417 -4.41 27.44 12.34
CA ASP A 417 -5.25 26.49 13.09
C ASP A 417 -4.42 25.75 14.15
N LEU A 418 -3.22 25.23 13.77
CA LEU A 418 -2.29 24.60 14.69
C LEU A 418 -1.77 25.56 15.76
N ARG A 419 -1.46 26.84 15.39
CA ARG A 419 -0.98 27.86 16.32
C ARG A 419 -2.01 28.14 17.40
N LEU A 420 -3.27 28.35 17.01
CA LEU A 420 -4.39 28.61 17.92
C LEU A 420 -4.65 27.40 18.84
N ALA A 421 -4.61 26.19 18.29
CA ALA A 421 -4.79 24.97 19.07
C ALA A 421 -3.67 24.78 20.09
N LEU A 422 -2.41 25.04 19.73
CA LEU A 422 -1.27 24.97 20.62
C LEU A 422 -1.30 26.04 21.72
N GLU A 423 -1.92 27.19 21.54
CA GLU A 423 -2.08 28.22 22.61
C GLU A 423 -2.93 27.72 23.75
N ASN A 424 -3.79 26.74 23.55
CA ASN A 424 -4.68 26.19 24.59
C ASN A 424 -4.00 25.26 25.61
N ILE A 425 -2.76 24.82 25.38
CA ILE A 425 -2.04 23.91 26.27
C ILE A 425 -0.95 24.62 27.06
#